data_195a8e4af046246bfeaf2dac51a843d5
#
_entry.id   195a8e4af046246bfeaf2dac51a843d5
#
_cell.length_a   1.000
_cell.length_b   1.000
_cell.length_c   1.000
_cell.angle_alpha   90.00
_cell.angle_beta   90.00
_cell.angle_gamma   90.00
#
_symmetry.space_group_name_H-M   'P 1'
#
loop_
_entity.id
_entity.type
_entity.pdbx_description
1 polymer ?
#
loop_
_entity_poly.entity_id
_entity_poly.type
_entity_poly.pdbx_seq_one_letter_code
_entity_poly.pdbx_strand_id
1 'polypeptide(L)'
;AAATPRVAGAARPWEHQSSDVPPNPRVHFGQLDNGLRYAWMSNGEPKQRCYIRLHVDVGSLAETDSQQGMAHFLEHMAFNGSDHFLPGTLVEWFQHHGMAFGADSNASTDFSQTVYMLDLPTSDETSLHEGLTFLRDVAGGLSLLPDEVHDEVGVIDGEERERDSPEFRVGV
;
A
#
# COMPACT_ATOMS: atom_id res chain seq x y z
N ALA A 1 26.45 -2.23 -0.31
CA ALA A 1 26.62 -1.71 -1.66
C ALA A 1 25.66 -0.54 -1.80
N ALA A 2 26.12 0.65 -2.16
CA ALA A 2 25.28 1.82 -2.34
C ALA A 2 24.32 1.56 -3.50
N ALA A 3 23.00 1.72 -3.25
CA ALA A 3 21.98 1.60 -4.29
C ALA A 3 22.23 2.69 -5.35
N THR A 4 22.32 2.29 -6.59
CA THR A 4 22.42 3.20 -7.73
C THR A 4 21.14 4.04 -7.75
N PRO A 5 21.22 5.39 -7.79
CA PRO A 5 20.02 6.21 -7.86
C PRO A 5 19.25 5.85 -9.13
N ARG A 6 18.02 5.39 -8.98
CA ARG A 6 17.11 5.24 -10.13
C ARG A 6 16.91 6.59 -10.77
N VAL A 7 17.23 6.71 -12.02
CA VAL A 7 16.91 7.87 -12.84
C VAL A 7 15.40 8.09 -12.74
N ALA A 8 15.00 9.27 -12.25
CA ALA A 8 13.60 9.65 -12.25
C ALA A 8 13.04 9.47 -13.67
N GLY A 9 12.09 8.58 -13.83
CA GLY A 9 11.40 8.39 -15.11
C GLY A 9 10.76 9.70 -15.53
N ALA A 10 10.66 9.95 -16.83
CA ALA A 10 9.96 11.12 -17.34
C ALA A 10 8.58 11.23 -16.68
N ALA A 11 8.21 12.43 -16.23
CA ALA A 11 6.96 12.67 -15.54
C ALA A 11 5.78 12.13 -16.36
N ARG A 12 5.10 11.11 -15.86
CA ARG A 12 3.90 10.58 -16.49
C ARG A 12 2.77 11.59 -16.27
N PRO A 13 2.15 12.13 -17.33
CA PRO A 13 1.07 13.08 -17.17
C PRO A 13 -0.11 12.43 -16.43
N TRP A 14 -0.87 13.23 -15.70
CA TRP A 14 -2.11 12.78 -15.12
C TRP A 14 -3.15 12.50 -16.22
N GLU A 15 -3.95 11.47 -16.06
CA GLU A 15 -4.93 11.01 -17.05
C GLU A 15 -5.91 12.10 -17.45
N HIS A 16 -6.31 12.97 -16.53
CA HIS A 16 -7.20 14.12 -16.82
C HIS A 16 -6.56 15.18 -17.75
N GLN A 17 -5.24 15.21 -17.89
CA GLN A 17 -4.54 16.14 -18.79
C GLN A 17 -4.73 15.80 -20.26
N SER A 18 -5.11 14.55 -20.56
CA SER A 18 -5.41 14.05 -21.90
C SER A 18 -6.89 13.71 -22.10
N SER A 19 -7.75 13.99 -21.10
CA SER A 19 -9.19 13.71 -21.11
C SER A 19 -9.98 14.97 -21.41
N ASP A 20 -11.14 14.83 -22.06
CA ASP A 20 -12.16 15.88 -22.22
C ASP A 20 -13.02 16.07 -20.97
N VAL A 21 -12.90 15.17 -19.98
CA VAL A 21 -13.57 15.28 -18.68
C VAL A 21 -12.69 16.08 -17.72
N PRO A 22 -13.13 17.28 -17.27
CA PRO A 22 -12.35 18.08 -16.35
C PRO A 22 -12.26 17.39 -14.98
N PRO A 23 -11.11 17.48 -14.29
CA PRO A 23 -10.97 16.93 -12.95
C PRO A 23 -11.84 17.73 -11.96
N ASN A 24 -12.17 17.09 -10.83
CA ASN A 24 -12.80 17.82 -9.73
C ASN A 24 -11.88 18.97 -9.27
N PRO A 25 -12.34 20.23 -9.29
CA PRO A 25 -11.51 21.39 -8.96
C PRO A 25 -11.03 21.43 -7.49
N ARG A 26 -11.59 20.58 -6.61
CA ARG A 26 -11.17 20.46 -5.22
C ARG A 26 -10.00 19.50 -5.03
N VAL A 27 -9.64 18.71 -6.05
CA VAL A 27 -8.52 17.77 -6.00
C VAL A 27 -7.24 18.49 -6.39
N HIS A 28 -6.25 18.41 -5.53
CA HIS A 28 -4.91 18.94 -5.77
C HIS A 28 -3.99 17.80 -6.21
N PHE A 29 -3.42 17.95 -7.39
CA PHE A 29 -2.49 16.99 -7.97
C PHE A 29 -1.06 17.50 -7.90
N GLY A 30 -0.11 16.64 -7.62
CA GLY A 30 1.30 16.99 -7.58
C GLY A 30 2.22 15.80 -7.80
N GLN A 31 3.51 16.10 -7.85
CA GLN A 31 4.57 15.12 -7.99
C GLN A 31 5.77 15.58 -7.16
N LEU A 32 6.39 14.65 -6.45
CA LEU A 32 7.63 14.87 -5.73
C LEU A 32 8.85 14.74 -6.68
N ASP A 33 10.00 15.25 -6.25
CA ASP A 33 11.24 15.21 -7.04
C ASP A 33 11.70 13.78 -7.39
N ASN A 34 11.33 12.80 -6.57
CA ASN A 34 11.61 11.38 -6.82
C ASN A 34 10.65 10.71 -7.81
N GLY A 35 9.67 11.46 -8.34
CA GLY A 35 8.69 10.97 -9.29
C GLY A 35 7.40 10.44 -8.68
N LEU A 36 7.28 10.32 -7.34
CA LEU A 36 6.03 9.90 -6.70
C LEU A 36 4.94 10.94 -6.99
N ARG A 37 3.82 10.49 -7.55
CA ARG A 37 2.64 11.32 -7.80
C ARG A 37 1.71 11.26 -6.60
N TYR A 38 1.07 12.37 -6.30
CA TYR A 38 0.06 12.43 -5.24
C TYR A 38 -1.15 13.25 -5.66
N ALA A 39 -2.29 12.88 -5.13
CA ALA A 39 -3.52 13.67 -5.22
C ALA A 39 -4.14 13.76 -3.82
N TRP A 40 -4.62 14.93 -3.45
CA TRP A 40 -5.31 15.12 -2.18
C TRP A 40 -6.51 16.04 -2.32
N MET A 41 -7.49 15.85 -1.45
CA MET A 41 -8.68 16.67 -1.40
C MET A 41 -9.12 16.86 0.06
N SER A 42 -9.39 18.12 0.43
CA SER A 42 -10.08 18.39 1.70
C SER A 42 -11.57 18.10 1.56
N ASN A 43 -12.12 17.29 2.47
CA ASN A 43 -13.56 17.04 2.56
C ASN A 43 -14.05 17.26 4.00
N GLY A 44 -15.34 17.45 4.17
CA GLY A 44 -15.94 17.75 5.49
C GLY A 44 -16.64 16.58 6.14
N GLU A 45 -16.73 15.43 5.47
CA GLU A 45 -17.44 14.24 5.95
C GLU A 45 -16.69 12.96 5.55
N PRO A 46 -16.43 12.06 6.50
CA PRO A 46 -16.65 12.22 7.95
C PRO A 46 -15.67 13.22 8.55
N LYS A 47 -16.13 13.94 9.58
CA LYS A 47 -15.32 14.99 10.23
C LYS A 47 -14.11 14.39 10.94
N GLN A 48 -13.00 15.13 10.92
CA GLN A 48 -11.78 14.83 11.68
C GLN A 48 -11.12 13.50 11.32
N ARG A 49 -11.46 12.89 10.18
CA ARG A 49 -10.80 11.68 9.66
C ARG A 49 -9.89 12.01 8.48
N CYS A 50 -8.86 11.17 8.30
CA CYS A 50 -8.00 11.23 7.14
C CYS A 50 -7.91 9.84 6.51
N TYR A 51 -8.13 9.76 5.20
CA TYR A 51 -8.04 8.55 4.40
C TYR A 51 -6.83 8.63 3.49
N ILE A 52 -5.88 7.72 3.67
CA ILE A 52 -4.66 7.70 2.89
C ILE A 52 -4.59 6.40 2.11
N ARG A 53 -4.16 6.49 0.85
CA ARG A 53 -3.96 5.33 -0.03
C ARG A 53 -2.61 5.44 -0.71
N LEU A 54 -1.81 4.37 -0.63
CA LEU A 54 -0.64 4.19 -1.46
C LEU A 54 -1.01 3.19 -2.57
N HIS A 55 -0.98 3.65 -3.79
CA HIS A 55 -1.26 2.85 -4.98
C HIS A 55 0.05 2.51 -5.68
N VAL A 56 0.28 1.23 -5.92
CA VAL A 56 1.43 0.69 -6.63
C VAL A 56 0.93 0.02 -7.92
N ASP A 57 1.36 0.50 -9.08
CA ASP A 57 1.00 -0.02 -10.41
C ASP A 57 1.70 -1.38 -10.68
N VAL A 58 1.61 -2.31 -9.73
CA VAL A 58 2.15 -3.67 -9.83
C VAL A 58 1.18 -4.64 -9.16
N GLY A 59 0.82 -5.69 -9.87
CA GLY A 59 0.04 -6.82 -9.41
C GLY A 59 0.50 -8.09 -10.12
N SER A 60 -0.28 -9.16 -10.08
CA SER A 60 0.13 -10.48 -10.58
C SER A 60 0.46 -10.51 -12.07
N LEU A 61 -0.08 -9.62 -12.91
CA LEU A 61 0.27 -9.52 -14.33
C LEU A 61 1.70 -9.01 -14.60
N ALA A 62 2.34 -8.37 -13.63
CA ALA A 62 3.71 -7.91 -13.73
C ALA A 62 4.74 -9.01 -13.39
N GLU A 63 4.28 -10.14 -12.88
CA GLU A 63 5.11 -11.26 -12.46
C GLU A 63 5.51 -12.16 -13.62
N THR A 64 6.71 -12.71 -13.54
CA THR A 64 7.13 -13.83 -14.40
C THR A 64 6.66 -15.16 -13.79
N ASP A 65 6.71 -16.24 -14.57
CA ASP A 65 6.32 -17.58 -14.08
C ASP A 65 7.08 -18.02 -12.81
N SER A 66 8.31 -17.52 -12.61
CA SER A 66 9.12 -17.78 -11.41
C SER A 66 8.87 -16.83 -10.26
N GLN A 67 8.01 -15.84 -10.41
CA GLN A 67 7.70 -14.80 -9.44
C GLN A 67 6.21 -14.79 -9.05
N GLN A 68 5.45 -15.82 -9.42
CA GLN A 68 4.03 -15.91 -9.13
C GLN A 68 3.76 -15.79 -7.63
N GLY A 69 2.83 -14.88 -7.28
CA GLY A 69 2.46 -14.57 -5.89
C GLY A 69 3.36 -13.54 -5.20
N MET A 70 4.41 -13.03 -5.84
CA MET A 70 5.37 -12.11 -5.20
C MET A 70 4.74 -10.76 -4.84
N ALA A 71 3.81 -10.25 -5.64
CA ALA A 71 3.12 -8.99 -5.34
C ALA A 71 2.25 -9.13 -4.08
N HIS A 72 1.50 -10.22 -3.97
CA HIS A 72 0.70 -10.55 -2.80
C HIS A 72 1.60 -10.82 -1.57
N PHE A 73 2.71 -11.54 -1.75
CA PHE A 73 3.68 -11.76 -0.70
C PHE A 73 4.25 -10.45 -0.13
N LEU A 74 4.62 -9.50 -1.01
CA LEU A 74 5.10 -8.19 -0.57
C LEU A 74 4.01 -7.35 0.10
N GLU A 75 2.75 -7.54 -0.27
CA GLU A 75 1.62 -6.94 0.44
C GLU A 75 1.59 -7.35 1.91
N HIS A 76 1.70 -8.65 2.21
CA HIS A 76 1.76 -9.18 3.55
C HIS A 76 3.01 -8.68 4.31
N MET A 77 4.17 -8.74 3.66
CA MET A 77 5.43 -8.29 4.25
C MET A 77 5.44 -6.80 4.63
N ALA A 78 4.55 -5.98 4.07
CA ALA A 78 4.40 -4.59 4.44
C ALA A 78 3.99 -4.38 5.92
N PHE A 79 3.41 -5.40 6.54
CA PHE A 79 2.98 -5.40 7.94
C PHE A 79 3.95 -6.12 8.89
N ASN A 80 5.01 -6.76 8.34
CA ASN A 80 5.95 -7.61 9.07
C ASN A 80 7.31 -6.95 9.35
N GLY A 81 7.31 -5.62 9.45
CA GLY A 81 8.47 -4.84 9.85
C GLY A 81 9.07 -3.96 8.77
N SER A 82 9.50 -2.79 9.20
CA SER A 82 10.08 -1.77 8.34
C SER A 82 11.13 -0.93 9.07
N ASP A 83 11.66 0.10 8.39
CA ASP A 83 12.68 1.02 8.96
C ASP A 83 12.22 1.68 10.28
N HIS A 84 10.93 2.01 10.42
CA HIS A 84 10.38 2.72 11.57
C HIS A 84 9.44 1.86 12.43
N PHE A 85 8.96 0.74 11.93
CA PHE A 85 8.05 -0.15 12.63
C PHE A 85 8.67 -1.55 12.72
N LEU A 86 9.09 -1.95 13.92
CA LEU A 86 9.65 -3.29 14.13
C LEU A 86 8.57 -4.36 13.93
N PRO A 87 8.95 -5.62 13.59
CA PRO A 87 8.02 -6.73 13.51
C PRO A 87 7.13 -6.83 14.77
N GLY A 88 5.84 -7.00 14.57
CA GLY A 88 4.85 -7.12 15.65
C GLY A 88 4.42 -5.81 16.32
N THR A 89 5.12 -4.68 16.09
CA THR A 89 4.77 -3.40 16.76
C THR A 89 3.70 -2.60 16.02
N LEU A 90 3.47 -2.88 14.76
CA LEU A 90 2.53 -2.14 13.93
C LEU A 90 1.07 -2.29 14.42
N VAL A 91 0.69 -3.47 14.88
CA VAL A 91 -0.64 -3.73 15.44
C VAL A 91 -0.86 -2.90 16.72
N GLU A 92 0.16 -2.81 17.58
CA GLU A 92 0.12 -1.97 18.79
C GLU A 92 -0.01 -0.49 18.41
N TRP A 93 0.70 -0.07 17.38
CA TRP A 93 0.60 1.30 16.86
C TRP A 93 -0.82 1.60 16.36
N PHE A 94 -1.45 0.72 15.59
CA PHE A 94 -2.84 0.87 15.17
C PHE A 94 -3.78 0.99 16.37
N GLN A 95 -3.63 0.12 17.37
CA GLN A 95 -4.46 0.12 18.57
C GLN A 95 -4.32 1.43 19.38
N HIS A 96 -3.09 1.93 19.54
CA HIS A 96 -2.84 3.21 20.22
C HIS A 96 -3.53 4.39 19.52
N HIS A 97 -3.68 4.31 18.20
CA HIS A 97 -4.41 5.33 17.41
C HIS A 97 -5.91 5.04 17.30
N GLY A 98 -6.43 4.03 18.02
CA GLY A 98 -7.84 3.67 17.95
C GLY A 98 -8.27 3.05 16.63
N MET A 99 -7.32 2.50 15.88
CA MET A 99 -7.54 1.82 14.62
C MET A 99 -7.66 0.30 14.84
N ALA A 100 -8.55 -0.33 14.08
CA ALA A 100 -8.66 -1.78 14.03
C ALA A 100 -7.92 -2.32 12.80
N PHE A 101 -6.96 -3.23 13.03
CA PHE A 101 -6.28 -3.92 11.93
C PHE A 101 -7.30 -4.72 11.10
N GLY A 102 -7.23 -4.62 9.78
CA GLY A 102 -8.17 -5.23 8.85
C GLY A 102 -9.40 -4.37 8.54
N ALA A 103 -9.84 -3.49 9.45
CA ALA A 103 -10.97 -2.59 9.22
C ALA A 103 -10.52 -1.16 8.84
N ASP A 104 -9.59 -0.58 9.61
CA ASP A 104 -9.09 0.79 9.40
C ASP A 104 -7.70 0.80 8.71
N SER A 105 -6.99 -0.33 8.71
CA SER A 105 -5.80 -0.54 7.89
C SER A 105 -5.94 -1.85 7.14
N ASN A 106 -5.70 -1.80 5.85
CA ASN A 106 -5.84 -2.93 4.95
C ASN A 106 -4.95 -2.76 3.73
N ALA A 107 -4.74 -3.85 3.01
CA ALA A 107 -4.14 -3.83 1.69
C ALA A 107 -4.87 -4.80 0.77
N SER A 108 -4.66 -4.68 -0.51
CA SER A 108 -5.21 -5.59 -1.51
C SER A 108 -4.32 -5.63 -2.74
N THR A 109 -4.05 -6.83 -3.23
CA THR A 109 -3.36 -7.07 -4.49
C THR A 109 -4.33 -7.66 -5.49
N ASP A 110 -4.36 -7.10 -6.69
CA ASP A 110 -5.09 -7.62 -7.82
C ASP A 110 -4.16 -7.90 -9.03
N PHE A 111 -4.74 -8.07 -10.21
CA PHE A 111 -3.96 -8.36 -11.43
C PHE A 111 -3.00 -7.23 -11.82
N SER A 112 -3.35 -5.97 -11.59
CA SER A 112 -2.64 -4.80 -12.13
C SER A 112 -2.05 -3.89 -11.08
N GLN A 113 -2.46 -4.01 -9.81
CA GLN A 113 -2.11 -3.05 -8.77
C GLN A 113 -2.05 -3.70 -7.39
N THR A 114 -1.36 -3.03 -6.48
CA THR A 114 -1.43 -3.27 -5.03
C THR A 114 -1.77 -1.94 -4.36
N VAL A 115 -2.77 -1.94 -3.48
CA VAL A 115 -3.23 -0.73 -2.78
C VAL A 115 -3.14 -0.95 -1.28
N TYR A 116 -2.41 -0.07 -0.60
CA TYR A 116 -2.33 0.00 0.87
C TYR A 116 -3.22 1.12 1.36
N MET A 117 -4.01 0.86 2.39
CA MET A 117 -5.07 1.72 2.89
C MET A 117 -4.91 2.02 4.36
N LEU A 118 -5.01 3.30 4.74
CA LEU A 118 -5.09 3.75 6.13
C LEU A 118 -6.28 4.70 6.28
N ASP A 119 -7.15 4.41 7.21
CA ASP A 119 -8.31 5.20 7.58
C ASP A 119 -8.06 5.78 8.98
N LEU A 120 -7.27 6.85 9.06
CA LEU A 120 -6.88 7.48 10.30
C LEU A 120 -8.11 8.07 11.02
N PRO A 121 -8.33 7.76 12.29
CA PRO A 121 -9.48 8.24 13.06
C PRO A 121 -9.41 9.72 13.36
N THR A 122 -8.23 10.31 13.23
CA THR A 122 -7.98 11.74 13.40
C THR A 122 -7.25 12.31 12.20
N SER A 123 -7.33 13.63 12.02
CA SER A 123 -6.63 14.37 10.96
C SER A 123 -5.58 15.34 11.54
N ASP A 124 -5.11 15.07 12.76
CA ASP A 124 -4.04 15.85 13.36
C ASP A 124 -2.68 15.58 12.69
N GLU A 125 -1.75 16.51 12.86
CA GLU A 125 -0.45 16.47 12.20
C GLU A 125 0.38 15.24 12.59
N THR A 126 0.31 14.79 13.84
CA THR A 126 1.05 13.63 14.33
C THR A 126 0.58 12.35 13.67
N SER A 127 -0.73 12.08 13.73
CA SER A 127 -1.33 10.90 13.11
C SER A 127 -1.09 10.86 11.59
N LEU A 128 -1.21 12.02 10.93
CA LEU A 128 -0.93 12.13 9.50
C LEU A 128 0.54 11.84 9.18
N HIS A 129 1.48 12.41 9.96
CA HIS A 129 2.91 12.20 9.76
C HIS A 129 3.29 10.72 9.93
N GLU A 130 2.81 10.08 10.98
CA GLU A 130 3.09 8.66 11.25
C GLU A 130 2.48 7.75 10.19
N GLY A 131 1.23 8.01 9.76
CA GLY A 131 0.60 7.26 8.67
C GLY A 131 1.35 7.40 7.35
N LEU A 132 1.84 8.59 7.02
CA LEU A 132 2.68 8.81 5.84
C LEU A 132 4.07 8.15 6.00
N THR A 133 4.62 8.09 7.21
CA THR A 133 5.87 7.37 7.49
C THR A 133 5.70 5.88 7.25
N PHE A 134 4.60 5.29 7.71
CA PHE A 134 4.28 3.89 7.40
C PHE A 134 4.20 3.63 5.89
N LEU A 135 3.44 4.42 5.15
CA LEU A 135 3.33 4.24 3.70
C LEU A 135 4.64 4.52 2.95
N ARG A 136 5.48 5.42 3.46
CA ARG A 136 6.83 5.63 2.93
C ARG A 136 7.70 4.38 3.13
N ASP A 137 7.59 3.73 4.29
CA ASP A 137 8.32 2.50 4.56
C ASP A 137 7.81 1.34 3.69
N VAL A 138 6.50 1.23 3.50
CA VAL A 138 5.94 0.29 2.52
C VAL A 138 6.52 0.51 1.13
N ALA A 139 6.72 1.76 0.71
CA ALA A 139 7.25 2.08 -0.61
C ALA A 139 8.75 1.77 -0.80
N GLY A 140 9.53 1.61 0.28
CA GLY A 140 10.97 1.39 0.10
C GLY A 140 11.78 1.15 1.36
N GLY A 141 11.17 0.83 2.49
CA GLY A 141 11.81 0.60 3.77
C GLY A 141 11.39 -0.69 4.47
N LEU A 142 10.89 -1.70 3.75
CA LEU A 142 10.54 -2.99 4.34
C LEU A 142 11.80 -3.75 4.80
N SER A 143 11.76 -4.33 6.01
CA SER A 143 12.90 -5.02 6.60
C SER A 143 13.18 -6.37 5.95
N LEU A 144 12.16 -7.08 5.48
CA LEU A 144 12.22 -8.40 4.84
C LEU A 144 13.14 -9.37 5.60
N LEU A 145 12.97 -9.46 6.91
CA LEU A 145 13.80 -10.32 7.77
C LEU A 145 13.58 -11.79 7.40
N PRO A 146 14.66 -12.63 7.34
CA PRO A 146 14.55 -14.02 6.91
C PRO A 146 13.54 -14.85 7.71
N ASP A 147 13.42 -14.62 9.01
CA ASP A 147 12.49 -15.36 9.86
C ASP A 147 11.05 -14.95 9.55
N GLU A 148 10.76 -13.64 9.41
CA GLU A 148 9.44 -13.13 9.02
C GLU A 148 9.04 -13.60 7.62
N VAL A 149 10.00 -13.60 6.67
CA VAL A 149 9.77 -14.12 5.31
C VAL A 149 9.42 -15.61 5.36
N HIS A 150 10.12 -16.41 6.20
CA HIS A 150 9.87 -17.83 6.33
C HIS A 150 8.47 -18.13 6.90
N ASP A 151 8.10 -17.41 7.94
CA ASP A 151 6.80 -17.59 8.62
C ASP A 151 5.65 -17.18 7.72
N GLU A 152 5.79 -16.07 6.96
CA GLU A 152 4.75 -15.55 6.09
C GLU A 152 4.45 -16.45 4.89
N VAL A 153 5.42 -17.21 4.37
CA VAL A 153 5.18 -18.22 3.32
C VAL A 153 4.09 -19.20 3.75
N GLY A 154 4.15 -19.65 5.03
CA GLY A 154 3.14 -20.57 5.56
C GLY A 154 1.73 -19.97 5.64
N VAL A 155 1.63 -18.66 5.91
CA VAL A 155 0.35 -17.92 5.96
C VAL A 155 -0.28 -17.84 4.57
N ILE A 156 0.51 -17.45 3.56
CA ILE A 156 0.05 -17.31 2.17
C ILE A 156 -0.35 -18.66 1.58
N ASP A 157 0.44 -19.71 1.82
CA ASP A 157 0.07 -21.07 1.43
C ASP A 157 -1.27 -21.51 2.05
N GLY A 158 -1.56 -21.08 3.27
CA GLY A 158 -2.84 -21.31 3.94
C GLY A 158 -4.00 -20.59 3.24
N GLU A 159 -3.83 -19.31 2.94
CA GLU A 159 -4.84 -18.51 2.24
C GLU A 159 -5.14 -19.04 0.82
N GLU A 160 -4.10 -19.45 0.09
CA GLU A 160 -4.28 -20.02 -1.25
C GLU A 160 -5.15 -21.28 -1.19
N ARG A 161 -4.91 -22.15 -0.22
CA ARG A 161 -5.71 -23.36 -0.04
C ARG A 161 -7.17 -23.05 0.32
N GLU A 162 -7.41 -22.02 1.12
CA GLU A 162 -8.78 -21.58 1.46
C GLU A 162 -9.51 -20.98 0.26
N ARG A 163 -8.80 -20.25 -0.59
CA ARG A 163 -9.36 -19.67 -1.82
C ARG A 163 -9.55 -20.68 -2.93
N ASP A 164 -8.79 -21.78 -2.95
CA ASP A 164 -8.86 -22.83 -3.98
C ASP A 164 -10.10 -23.73 -3.82
N SER A 165 -11.29 -23.11 -3.88
CA SER A 165 -12.57 -23.81 -3.87
C SER A 165 -13.03 -24.19 -5.28
N PRO A 166 -13.91 -25.20 -5.44
CA PRO A 166 -14.50 -25.53 -6.75
C PRO A 166 -15.21 -24.33 -7.38
N GLU A 167 -15.84 -23.48 -6.57
CA GLU A 167 -16.53 -22.27 -7.01
C GLU A 167 -15.53 -21.24 -7.56
N PHE A 168 -14.38 -21.07 -6.91
CA PHE A 168 -13.32 -20.19 -7.39
C PHE A 168 -12.74 -20.68 -8.72
N ARG A 169 -12.52 -22.00 -8.87
CA ARG A 169 -11.99 -22.59 -10.11
C ARG A 169 -12.94 -22.50 -11.30
N VAL A 170 -14.25 -22.40 -11.06
CA VAL A 170 -15.29 -22.35 -12.11
C VAL A 170 -15.81 -20.93 -12.34
N GLY A 171 -15.60 -20.02 -11.41
CA GLY A 171 -16.09 -18.63 -11.44
C GLY A 171 -15.21 -17.65 -12.21
N VAL A 172 -14.17 -18.13 -12.89
CA VAL A 172 -13.26 -17.32 -13.70
C VAL A 172 -13.72 -17.33 -15.15
#